data_c5e54508a56250b78246049c4ed8d2b7
#
_entry.id   c5e54508a56250b78246049c4ed8d2b7
#
_cell.length_a   1.000
_cell.length_b   1.000
_cell.length_c   1.000
_cell.angle_alpha   90.00
_cell.angle_beta   90.00
_cell.angle_gamma   90.00
#
_symmetry.space_group_name_H-M   'P 1'
#
loop_
_entity.id
_entity.type
_entity.pdbx_description
1 polymer ?
#
loop_
_entity_poly.entity_id
_entity_poly.type
_entity_poly.pdbx_seq_one_letter_code
_entity_poly.pdbx_strand_id
1 'polypeptide(L)'
;MILDNIQDPGNLGTIIRSAVAFNIDTIVLSNDTVDLYNPKVVRSNQGMMFHVNIIKRNIISFIHELKNEGYKIVGTKVTNGHDVRDAKIYSHFALIIGNEGKGISYDVDNLCDEYLYIKMDNNCESLNASVAASILMYEISKK
;
A
#
# COMPACT_ATOMS: atom_id res chain seq x y z
N MET A 1 -4.26 1.07 -4.95
CA MET A 1 -3.45 0.65 -3.77
C MET A 1 -4.38 0.35 -2.60
N ILE A 2 -4.10 -0.68 -1.79
CA ILE A 2 -4.89 -1.07 -0.61
C ILE A 2 -4.01 -0.90 0.64
N LEU A 3 -4.54 -0.26 1.67
CA LEU A 3 -3.87 -0.06 2.95
C LEU A 3 -4.56 -0.92 4.01
N ASP A 4 -3.82 -1.90 4.52
CA ASP A 4 -4.30 -2.87 5.48
C ASP A 4 -3.87 -2.46 6.89
N ASN A 5 -4.80 -1.85 7.62
CA ASN A 5 -4.65 -1.50 9.02
C ASN A 5 -3.47 -0.55 9.32
N ILE A 6 -3.29 0.48 8.52
CA ILE A 6 -2.33 1.56 8.81
C ILE A 6 -2.83 2.35 10.02
N GLN A 7 -2.03 2.41 11.08
CA GLN A 7 -2.43 3.02 12.36
C GLN A 7 -1.81 4.38 12.62
N ASP A 8 -0.58 4.61 12.16
CA ASP A 8 0.08 5.91 12.35
C ASP A 8 -0.49 6.95 11.37
N PRO A 9 -1.09 8.05 11.89
CA PRO A 9 -1.67 9.09 11.04
C PRO A 9 -0.64 9.82 10.18
N GLY A 10 0.61 9.93 10.64
CA GLY A 10 1.69 10.50 9.85
C GLY A 10 2.06 9.63 8.65
N ASN A 11 2.08 8.30 8.84
CA ASN A 11 2.29 7.35 7.73
C ASN A 11 1.17 7.45 6.70
N LEU A 12 -0.10 7.45 7.13
CA LEU A 12 -1.22 7.57 6.20
C LEU A 12 -1.13 8.85 5.36
N GLY A 13 -0.87 10.00 6.00
CA GLY A 13 -0.74 11.26 5.26
C GLY A 13 0.43 11.27 4.29
N THR A 14 1.58 10.70 4.66
CA THR A 14 2.75 10.57 3.79
C THR A 14 2.48 9.63 2.61
N ILE A 15 1.79 8.50 2.85
CA ILE A 15 1.39 7.57 1.79
C ILE A 15 0.46 8.26 0.78
N ILE A 16 -0.54 9.01 1.25
CA ILE A 16 -1.45 9.77 0.37
C ILE A 16 -0.67 10.76 -0.49
N ARG A 17 0.26 11.50 0.10
CA ARG A 17 1.10 12.45 -0.62
C ARG A 17 1.94 11.78 -1.70
N SER A 18 2.58 10.66 -1.37
CA SER A 18 3.38 9.88 -2.34
C SER A 18 2.51 9.26 -3.44
N ALA A 19 1.32 8.81 -3.11
CA ALA A 19 0.37 8.24 -4.07
C ALA A 19 0.01 9.25 -5.16
N VAL A 20 -0.27 10.50 -4.80
CA VAL A 20 -0.51 11.57 -5.78
C VAL A 20 0.73 11.83 -6.61
N ALA A 21 1.92 11.91 -5.98
CA ALA A 21 3.18 12.18 -6.67
C ALA A 21 3.53 11.09 -7.71
N PHE A 22 3.09 9.85 -7.50
CA PHE A 22 3.39 8.70 -8.37
C PHE A 22 2.17 8.18 -9.14
N ASN A 23 1.15 9.03 -9.33
CA ASN A 23 -0.04 8.75 -10.14
C ASN A 23 -0.81 7.49 -9.74
N ILE A 24 -0.98 7.28 -8.44
CA ILE A 24 -1.90 6.25 -7.94
C ILE A 24 -3.32 6.79 -7.99
N ASP A 25 -4.19 6.16 -8.77
CA ASP A 25 -5.56 6.64 -8.99
C ASP A 25 -6.46 6.48 -7.76
N THR A 26 -6.30 5.38 -7.03
CA THR A 26 -7.22 5.05 -5.92
C THR A 26 -6.47 4.42 -4.75
N ILE A 27 -6.80 4.89 -3.56
CA ILE A 27 -6.39 4.32 -2.27
C ILE A 27 -7.62 3.73 -1.58
N VAL A 28 -7.53 2.47 -1.19
CA VAL A 28 -8.57 1.77 -0.43
C VAL A 28 -8.07 1.55 0.99
N LEU A 29 -8.78 2.08 1.95
CA LEU A 29 -8.47 1.95 3.37
C LEU A 29 -9.28 0.81 3.98
N SER A 30 -8.63 -0.07 4.75
CA SER A 30 -9.36 -1.04 5.58
C SER A 30 -10.18 -0.32 6.66
N ASN A 31 -11.19 -1.02 7.19
CA ASN A 31 -12.05 -0.45 8.24
C ASN A 31 -11.28 -0.06 9.51
N ASP A 32 -10.18 -0.74 9.80
CA ASP A 32 -9.35 -0.54 10.99
C ASP A 32 -8.19 0.46 10.77
N THR A 33 -8.05 1.00 9.56
CA THR A 33 -7.07 2.07 9.28
C THR A 33 -7.48 3.35 10.02
N VAL A 34 -6.49 4.10 10.50
CA VAL A 34 -6.70 5.38 11.16
C VAL A 34 -7.62 6.30 10.34
N ASP A 35 -8.41 7.11 11.02
CA ASP A 35 -9.36 8.01 10.37
C ASP A 35 -8.65 8.96 9.39
N LEU A 36 -9.13 8.98 8.15
CA LEU A 36 -8.64 9.89 7.10
C LEU A 36 -8.69 11.37 7.53
N TYR A 37 -9.68 11.75 8.32
CA TYR A 37 -9.88 13.10 8.81
C TYR A 37 -9.22 13.40 10.16
N ASN A 38 -8.42 12.46 10.69
CA ASN A 38 -7.57 12.75 11.83
C ASN A 38 -6.70 13.98 11.54
N PRO A 39 -6.63 14.98 12.44
CA PRO A 39 -5.89 16.24 12.19
C PRO A 39 -4.44 16.03 11.76
N LYS A 40 -3.76 14.99 12.25
CA LYS A 40 -2.39 14.69 11.85
C LYS A 40 -2.32 14.12 10.43
N VAL A 41 -3.31 13.34 9.98
CA VAL A 41 -3.43 12.90 8.59
C VAL A 41 -3.64 14.10 7.67
N VAL A 42 -4.59 14.96 8.01
CA VAL A 42 -4.91 16.17 7.24
C VAL A 42 -3.67 17.07 7.08
N ARG A 43 -2.90 17.26 8.15
CA ARG A 43 -1.66 18.07 8.08
C ARG A 43 -0.57 17.40 7.26
N SER A 44 -0.34 16.10 7.47
CA SER A 44 0.78 15.39 6.84
C SER A 44 0.60 15.12 5.35
N ASN A 45 -0.64 15.04 4.86
CA ASN A 45 -0.88 14.86 3.42
C ASN A 45 -0.78 16.16 2.61
N GLN A 46 -0.75 17.33 3.27
CA GLN A 46 -0.59 18.65 2.63
C GLN A 46 -1.60 18.93 1.50
N GLY A 47 -2.87 18.58 1.72
CA GLY A 47 -3.94 18.78 0.75
C GLY A 47 -4.01 17.74 -0.38
N MET A 48 -3.08 16.80 -0.43
CA MET A 48 -3.06 15.78 -1.51
C MET A 48 -4.25 14.82 -1.45
N MET A 49 -4.91 14.67 -0.30
CA MET A 49 -6.14 13.88 -0.19
C MET A 49 -7.27 14.31 -1.13
N PHE A 50 -7.23 15.53 -1.65
CA PHE A 50 -8.21 16.03 -2.62
C PHE A 50 -7.86 15.73 -4.08
N HIS A 51 -6.69 15.12 -4.33
CA HIS A 51 -6.16 14.83 -5.66
C HIS A 51 -6.07 13.33 -5.98
N VAL A 52 -6.56 12.48 -5.09
CA VAL A 52 -6.59 11.03 -5.26
C VAL A 52 -7.92 10.49 -4.74
N ASN A 53 -8.46 9.46 -5.38
CA ASN A 53 -9.66 8.82 -4.89
C ASN A 53 -9.34 7.98 -3.65
N ILE A 54 -9.98 8.28 -2.52
CA ILE A 54 -9.77 7.55 -1.26
C ILE A 54 -11.11 7.01 -0.78
N ILE A 55 -11.20 5.70 -0.64
CA ILE A 55 -12.41 5.01 -0.17
C ILE A 55 -12.08 4.11 1.02
N LYS A 56 -13.02 3.97 1.94
CA LYS A 56 -12.94 3.04 3.07
C LYS A 56 -13.88 1.88 2.83
N ARG A 57 -13.36 0.64 2.88
CA ARG A 57 -14.15 -0.57 2.60
C ARG A 57 -13.67 -1.77 3.42
N ASN A 58 -14.51 -2.79 3.51
CA ASN A 58 -14.04 -4.13 3.85
C ASN A 58 -13.11 -4.61 2.73
N ILE A 59 -11.80 -4.68 3.02
CA ILE A 59 -10.79 -4.99 2.01
C ILE A 59 -10.83 -6.45 1.55
N ILE A 60 -11.30 -7.38 2.37
CA ILE A 60 -11.45 -8.79 1.98
C ILE A 60 -12.44 -8.93 0.84
N SER A 61 -13.67 -8.38 1.01
CA SER A 61 -14.69 -8.42 -0.04
C SER A 61 -14.24 -7.64 -1.28
N PHE A 62 -13.57 -6.52 -1.09
CA PHE A 62 -13.05 -5.72 -2.21
C PHE A 62 -11.95 -6.46 -3.00
N ILE A 63 -11.06 -7.19 -2.35
CA ILE A 63 -10.05 -8.02 -3.02
C ILE A 63 -10.72 -9.11 -3.85
N HIS A 64 -11.78 -9.75 -3.34
CA HIS A 64 -12.55 -10.73 -4.14
C HIS A 64 -13.18 -10.10 -5.38
N GLU A 65 -13.75 -8.89 -5.27
CA GLU A 65 -14.27 -8.15 -6.42
C GLU A 65 -13.16 -7.91 -7.46
N LEU A 66 -12.00 -7.43 -7.04
CA LEU A 66 -10.85 -7.18 -7.93
C LEU A 66 -10.36 -8.46 -8.62
N LYS A 67 -10.28 -9.58 -7.89
CA LYS A 67 -9.90 -10.88 -8.49
C LYS A 67 -10.89 -11.33 -9.56
N ASN A 68 -12.18 -11.13 -9.34
CA ASN A 68 -13.21 -11.45 -10.32
C ASN A 68 -13.11 -10.57 -11.57
N GLU A 69 -12.56 -9.36 -11.45
CA GLU A 69 -12.26 -8.45 -12.56
C GLU A 69 -10.89 -8.70 -13.21
N GLY A 70 -10.16 -9.72 -12.76
CA GLY A 70 -8.88 -10.12 -13.34
C GLY A 70 -7.67 -9.36 -12.81
N TYR A 71 -7.80 -8.62 -11.71
CA TYR A 71 -6.67 -7.96 -11.06
C TYR A 71 -5.76 -8.97 -10.37
N LYS A 72 -4.46 -8.74 -10.45
CA LYS A 72 -3.46 -9.39 -9.61
C LYS A 72 -3.37 -8.69 -8.26
N ILE A 73 -3.34 -9.47 -7.20
CA ILE A 73 -3.20 -8.96 -5.82
C ILE A 73 -1.76 -9.15 -5.39
N VAL A 74 -1.06 -8.04 -5.23
CA VAL A 74 0.37 -8.00 -4.95
C VAL A 74 0.59 -7.50 -3.53
N GLY A 75 0.98 -8.38 -2.65
CA GLY A 75 1.34 -8.05 -1.27
C GLY A 75 2.75 -7.48 -1.15
N THR A 76 3.07 -6.93 0.01
CA THR A 76 4.41 -6.45 0.35
C THR A 76 4.95 -7.20 1.56
N LYS A 77 6.20 -7.63 1.48
CA LYS A 77 6.91 -8.32 2.57
C LYS A 77 8.32 -7.76 2.72
N VAL A 78 8.97 -8.06 3.81
CA VAL A 78 10.39 -7.70 4.00
C VAL A 78 11.30 -8.64 3.19
N THR A 79 10.88 -9.89 3.03
CA THR A 79 11.58 -10.96 2.31
C THR A 79 10.57 -11.87 1.60
N ASN A 80 11.06 -12.84 0.83
CA ASN A 80 10.25 -13.88 0.18
C ASN A 80 9.24 -13.33 -0.86
N GLY A 81 9.76 -12.69 -1.88
CA GLY A 81 9.01 -12.16 -3.01
C GLY A 81 9.92 -11.81 -4.17
N HIS A 82 9.47 -10.93 -5.03
CA HIS A 82 10.29 -10.36 -6.09
C HIS A 82 10.84 -9.00 -5.66
N ASP A 83 12.12 -8.74 -5.94
CA ASP A 83 12.68 -7.39 -5.76
C ASP A 83 11.88 -6.43 -6.66
N VAL A 84 11.38 -5.34 -6.09
CA VAL A 84 10.54 -4.39 -6.84
C VAL A 84 11.24 -3.83 -8.09
N ARG A 85 12.58 -3.74 -8.08
CA ARG A 85 13.38 -3.25 -9.21
C ARG A 85 13.31 -4.18 -10.42
N ASP A 86 13.20 -5.48 -10.19
CA ASP A 86 13.19 -6.53 -11.22
C ASP A 86 11.78 -7.07 -11.48
N ALA A 87 10.80 -6.66 -10.69
CA ALA A 87 9.44 -7.18 -10.75
C ALA A 87 8.75 -6.79 -12.06
N LYS A 88 8.01 -7.74 -12.62
CA LYS A 88 7.10 -7.48 -13.72
C LYS A 88 5.82 -6.82 -13.19
N ILE A 89 5.44 -5.71 -13.79
CA ILE A 89 4.20 -5.02 -13.44
C ILE A 89 3.07 -5.47 -14.38
N TYR A 90 1.93 -5.75 -13.81
CA TYR A 90 0.72 -6.12 -14.55
C TYR A 90 -0.09 -4.89 -14.92
N SER A 91 -0.81 -4.95 -16.04
CA SER A 91 -1.71 -3.87 -16.46
C SER A 91 -2.84 -3.60 -15.44
N HIS A 92 -3.28 -4.66 -14.74
CA HIS A 92 -4.30 -4.57 -13.71
C HIS A 92 -3.81 -5.29 -12.45
N PHE A 93 -3.47 -4.52 -11.43
CA PHE A 93 -3.04 -5.06 -10.15
C PHE A 93 -3.40 -4.13 -8.99
N ALA A 94 -3.49 -4.68 -7.81
CA ALA A 94 -3.63 -3.95 -6.56
C ALA A 94 -2.43 -4.23 -5.66
N LEU A 95 -1.71 -3.18 -5.29
CA LEU A 95 -0.61 -3.25 -4.33
C LEU A 95 -1.16 -3.12 -2.92
N ILE A 96 -0.77 -4.03 -2.02
CA ILE A 96 -1.19 -4.01 -0.61
C ILE A 96 -0.01 -3.61 0.27
N ILE A 97 -0.23 -2.57 1.08
CA ILE A 97 0.68 -2.14 2.14
C ILE A 97 0.07 -2.52 3.47
N GLY A 98 0.80 -3.30 4.27
CA GLY A 98 0.35 -3.78 5.56
C GLY A 98 0.65 -2.84 6.72
N ASN A 99 0.16 -3.21 7.91
CA ASN A 99 0.39 -2.53 9.17
C ASN A 99 1.88 -2.36 9.49
N GLU A 100 2.22 -1.28 10.17
CA GLU A 100 3.60 -0.87 10.49
C GLU A 100 4.38 -1.92 11.29
N GLY A 101 3.73 -2.59 12.22
CA GLY A 101 4.37 -3.58 13.10
C GLY A 101 4.08 -5.03 12.74
N LYS A 102 2.91 -5.30 12.15
CA LYS A 102 2.40 -6.66 11.90
C LYS A 102 2.47 -7.08 10.43
N GLY A 103 2.69 -6.12 9.51
CA GLY A 103 2.60 -6.37 8.09
C GLY A 103 1.15 -6.59 7.61
N ILE A 104 0.99 -7.33 6.53
CA ILE A 104 -0.32 -7.68 5.97
C ILE A 104 -1.02 -8.66 6.91
N SER A 105 -2.32 -8.44 7.16
CA SER A 105 -3.12 -9.34 8.00
C SER A 105 -3.26 -10.73 7.37
N TYR A 106 -3.42 -11.76 8.21
CA TYR A 106 -3.46 -13.15 7.77
C TYR A 106 -4.49 -13.42 6.68
N ASP A 107 -5.71 -12.90 6.83
CA ASP A 107 -6.79 -13.12 5.87
C ASP A 107 -6.50 -12.43 4.52
N VAL A 108 -5.87 -11.27 4.53
CA VAL A 108 -5.45 -10.55 3.32
C VAL A 108 -4.24 -11.23 2.68
N ASP A 109 -3.28 -11.70 3.49
CA ASP A 109 -2.08 -12.41 3.02
C ASP A 109 -2.46 -13.66 2.20
N ASN A 110 -3.47 -14.41 2.65
CA ASN A 110 -3.98 -15.59 1.95
C ASN A 110 -4.63 -15.27 0.59
N LEU A 111 -4.98 -14.02 0.33
CA LEU A 111 -5.56 -13.58 -0.94
C LEU A 111 -4.53 -13.00 -1.91
N CYS A 112 -3.29 -12.79 -1.46
CA CYS A 112 -2.21 -12.31 -2.32
C CYS A 112 -1.78 -13.36 -3.33
N ASP A 113 -1.60 -12.95 -4.58
CA ASP A 113 -1.10 -13.81 -5.65
C ASP A 113 0.43 -13.80 -5.72
N GLU A 114 1.04 -12.68 -5.38
CA GLU A 114 2.49 -12.44 -5.42
C GLU A 114 2.91 -11.46 -4.34
N TYR A 115 4.22 -11.36 -4.13
CA TYR A 115 4.80 -10.42 -3.16
C TYR A 115 5.95 -9.64 -3.76
N LEU A 116 6.01 -8.37 -3.39
CA LEU A 116 7.16 -7.50 -3.64
C LEU A 116 7.91 -7.21 -2.34
N TYR A 117 9.22 -7.08 -2.45
CA TYR A 117 10.06 -6.56 -1.38
C TYR A 117 11.04 -5.51 -1.89
N ILE A 118 11.55 -4.71 -0.98
CA ILE A 118 12.64 -3.77 -1.21
C ILE A 118 13.90 -4.42 -0.67
N LYS A 119 14.90 -4.64 -1.52
CA LYS A 119 16.18 -5.19 -1.08
C LYS A 119 16.89 -4.19 -0.19
N MET A 120 17.21 -4.61 1.01
CA MET A 120 17.88 -3.83 2.05
C MET A 120 19.16 -4.50 2.50
N ASP A 121 20.02 -3.75 3.20
CA ASP A 121 21.15 -4.31 3.92
C ASP A 121 20.67 -5.21 5.07
N ASN A 122 21.42 -6.27 5.37
CA ASN A 122 21.07 -7.24 6.42
C ASN A 122 21.03 -6.64 7.84
N ASN A 123 21.63 -5.48 8.05
CA ASN A 123 21.57 -4.76 9.33
C ASN A 123 20.24 -3.99 9.53
N CYS A 124 19.41 -3.92 8.49
CA CYS A 124 18.12 -3.23 8.54
C CYS A 124 16.99 -4.26 8.48
N GLU A 125 16.23 -4.41 9.55
CA GLU A 125 15.11 -5.37 9.62
C GLU A 125 13.90 -4.94 8.78
N SER A 126 13.58 -3.65 8.77
CA SER A 126 12.44 -3.11 8.03
C SER A 126 12.57 -1.59 7.83
N LEU A 127 11.81 -1.06 6.88
CA LEU A 127 11.61 0.37 6.69
C LEU A 127 10.30 0.82 7.34
N ASN A 128 10.22 2.10 7.66
CA ASN A 128 8.95 2.73 7.98
C ASN A 128 7.94 2.48 6.85
N ALA A 129 6.67 2.21 7.19
CA ALA A 129 5.65 1.80 6.22
C ALA A 129 5.43 2.84 5.11
N SER A 130 5.44 4.14 5.43
CA SER A 130 5.28 5.19 4.42
C SER A 130 6.50 5.34 3.52
N VAL A 131 7.69 5.09 4.04
CA VAL A 131 8.93 5.08 3.25
C VAL A 131 8.91 3.89 2.29
N ALA A 132 8.60 2.69 2.78
CA ALA A 132 8.48 1.50 1.94
C ALA A 132 7.43 1.69 0.84
N ALA A 133 6.24 2.17 1.19
CA ALA A 133 5.18 2.47 0.24
C ALA A 133 5.63 3.46 -0.84
N SER A 134 6.35 4.51 -0.46
CA SER A 134 6.84 5.53 -1.39
C SER A 134 7.87 4.96 -2.40
N ILE A 135 8.80 4.14 -1.92
CA ILE A 135 9.80 3.47 -2.78
C ILE A 135 9.09 2.51 -3.76
N LEU A 136 8.16 1.70 -3.27
CA LEU A 136 7.39 0.77 -4.10
C LEU A 136 6.62 1.51 -5.19
N MET A 137 5.87 2.55 -4.83
CA MET A 137 5.12 3.37 -5.80
C MET A 137 6.04 4.01 -6.84
N TYR A 138 7.19 4.55 -6.41
CA TYR A 138 8.16 5.15 -7.32
C TYR A 138 8.73 4.14 -8.32
N GLU A 139 9.17 2.97 -7.85
CA GLU A 139 9.70 1.93 -8.75
C GLU A 139 8.63 1.40 -9.72
N ILE A 140 7.39 1.24 -9.25
CA ILE A 140 6.26 0.82 -10.09
C ILE A 140 5.91 1.88 -11.13
N SER A 141 5.93 3.17 -10.77
CA SER A 141 5.57 4.26 -11.67
C SER A 141 6.53 4.46 -12.85
N LYS A 142 7.73 3.87 -12.78
CA LYS A 142 8.73 3.91 -13.87
C LYS A 142 8.48 2.88 -14.97
N LYS A 143 7.62 1.93 -14.72
CA LYS A 143 7.38 0.76 -15.59
C LYS A 143 6.10 0.90 -16.38
#